data_9554830b7abe56d28ffedf4e70f893ca
#
_entry.id   9554830b7abe56d28ffedf4e70f893ca
#
_cell.length_a   1.000
_cell.length_b   1.000
_cell.length_c   1.000
_cell.angle_alpha   90.00
_cell.angle_beta   90.00
_cell.angle_gamma   90.00
#
_symmetry.space_group_name_H-M   'P 1'
#
loop_
_entity.id
_entity.type
_entity.pdbx_description
1 polymer ?
#
loop_
_entity_poly.entity_id
_entity_poly.type
_entity_poly.pdbx_seq_one_letter_code
_entity_poly.pdbx_strand_id
1 'polypeptide(L)'
;DEDPNNPANIILVYSGNSIDKFDFASNFEPDFWNREHVWPKSHGDFDAGDPFEVPLYTDAHNLKPVDHSMNTFRGEKDFDNGGSVVLNGNVETMCLSTSSTFEPRDEVKGDIARIILYMDVRYEGGNNEPNLVPLDGLTTYPNPQIGVLSTLIEWHEMDPPDGFERRRNDVIYEWQGNRNPFIDYPEFVDYIYNDD
;
A
#
# COMPACT_ATOMS: atom_id res chain seq x y z
N ASP A 1 -3.28 11.83 3.03
CA ASP A 1 -4.56 11.09 2.85
C ASP A 1 -5.78 11.90 3.41
N GLU A 2 -5.64 13.23 3.55
CA GLU A 2 -6.74 14.13 3.97
C GLU A 2 -7.87 14.13 2.93
N ASP A 3 -9.13 14.08 3.40
CA ASP A 3 -10.29 14.18 2.53
C ASP A 3 -10.38 15.58 1.90
N PRO A 4 -10.34 15.72 0.57
CA PRO A 4 -10.40 17.01 -0.09
C PRO A 4 -11.72 17.76 0.13
N ASN A 5 -12.79 17.05 0.53
CA ASN A 5 -14.11 17.64 0.79
C ASN A 5 -14.31 17.98 2.28
N ASN A 6 -13.50 17.36 3.17
CA ASN A 6 -13.56 17.61 4.61
C ASN A 6 -12.17 17.48 5.24
N PRO A 7 -11.41 18.57 5.41
CA PRO A 7 -10.05 18.53 5.95
C PRO A 7 -9.91 18.03 7.40
N ALA A 8 -11.01 17.86 8.13
CA ALA A 8 -11.01 17.20 9.44
C ALA A 8 -10.87 15.67 9.32
N ASN A 9 -11.16 15.12 8.16
CA ASN A 9 -11.20 13.69 7.87
C ASN A 9 -10.01 13.20 7.03
N ILE A 10 -9.87 11.90 7.02
CA ILE A 10 -8.98 11.14 6.10
C ILE A 10 -9.79 10.13 5.32
N ILE A 11 -9.28 9.75 4.13
CA ILE A 11 -9.87 8.68 3.31
C ILE A 11 -9.16 7.37 3.60
N LEU A 12 -9.91 6.35 3.99
CA LEU A 12 -9.40 5.01 4.24
C LEU A 12 -9.19 4.25 2.92
N VAL A 13 -8.02 3.64 2.76
CA VAL A 13 -7.57 3.11 1.46
C VAL A 13 -8.50 2.04 0.90
N TYR A 14 -8.90 1.03 1.68
CA TYR A 14 -9.65 -0.12 1.17
C TYR A 14 -11.17 0.10 1.16
N SER A 15 -11.72 0.85 2.09
CA SER A 15 -13.17 1.14 2.12
C SER A 15 -13.56 2.40 1.36
N GLY A 16 -12.64 3.35 1.18
CA GLY A 16 -12.94 4.66 0.64
C GLY A 16 -13.71 5.57 1.60
N ASN A 17 -13.93 5.12 2.83
CA ASN A 17 -14.67 5.90 3.84
C ASN A 17 -13.88 7.12 4.29
N SER A 18 -14.61 8.21 4.49
CA SER A 18 -14.08 9.44 5.10
C SER A 18 -14.40 9.43 6.60
N ILE A 19 -13.38 9.40 7.45
CA ILE A 19 -13.53 9.39 8.91
C ILE A 19 -12.67 10.47 9.56
N ASP A 20 -13.02 10.84 10.80
CA ASP A 20 -12.25 11.83 11.56
C ASP A 20 -10.78 11.36 11.72
N LYS A 21 -9.83 12.22 11.39
CA LYS A 21 -8.41 11.90 11.46
C LYS A 21 -7.90 11.63 12.88
N PHE A 22 -8.63 12.03 13.91
CA PHE A 22 -8.32 11.76 15.31
C PHE A 22 -8.88 10.43 15.82
N ASP A 23 -9.73 9.74 15.04
CA ASP A 23 -10.21 8.39 15.33
C ASP A 23 -9.12 7.33 15.04
N PHE A 24 -7.91 7.63 15.46
CA PHE A 24 -6.76 6.72 15.35
C PHE A 24 -6.72 5.77 16.54
N ALA A 25 -6.76 4.47 16.28
CA ALA A 25 -6.57 3.47 17.32
C ALA A 25 -5.13 2.94 17.31
N SER A 26 -4.44 3.13 18.40
CA SER A 26 -3.23 2.38 18.72
C SER A 26 -3.55 0.97 19.24
N ASN A 27 -4.79 0.71 19.63
CA ASN A 27 -5.33 -0.54 20.15
C ASN A 27 -6.43 -1.06 19.21
N PHE A 28 -6.68 -2.37 19.26
CA PHE A 28 -7.60 -3.13 18.40
C PHE A 28 -9.10 -2.72 18.51
N GLU A 29 -9.42 -1.47 18.20
CA GLU A 29 -10.80 -1.00 18.16
C GLU A 29 -11.32 -1.00 16.71
N PRO A 30 -12.37 -1.74 16.37
CA PRO A 30 -12.79 -2.01 15.00
C PRO A 30 -13.31 -0.79 14.23
N ASP A 31 -13.80 0.23 14.93
CA ASP A 31 -14.41 1.42 14.34
C ASP A 31 -13.40 2.56 14.10
N PHE A 32 -12.11 2.32 14.38
CA PHE A 32 -11.04 3.29 14.24
C PHE A 32 -10.13 2.92 13.07
N TRP A 33 -9.37 3.91 12.60
CA TRP A 33 -8.36 3.66 11.59
C TRP A 33 -7.00 3.37 12.22
N ASN A 34 -6.17 2.62 11.49
CA ASN A 34 -4.77 2.45 11.79
C ASN A 34 -3.89 2.59 10.53
N ARG A 35 -2.62 2.29 10.63
CA ARG A 35 -1.67 2.37 9.52
C ARG A 35 -1.57 1.02 8.83
N GLU A 36 -1.92 0.98 7.56
CA GLU A 36 -1.57 -0.11 6.65
C GLU A 36 -0.13 0.06 6.20
N HIS A 37 0.64 -1.02 6.29
CA HIS A 37 1.86 -1.17 5.52
C HIS A 37 1.49 -1.90 4.24
N VAL A 38 1.41 -1.18 3.11
CA VAL A 38 1.01 -1.74 1.82
C VAL A 38 1.96 -2.86 1.42
N TRP A 39 3.26 -2.64 1.48
CA TRP A 39 4.25 -3.71 1.60
C TRP A 39 4.27 -4.18 3.05
N PRO A 40 3.80 -5.41 3.36
CA PRO A 40 3.69 -5.87 4.74
C PRO A 40 5.08 -5.98 5.39
N LYS A 41 5.19 -5.54 6.62
CA LYS A 41 6.44 -5.64 7.38
C LYS A 41 6.94 -7.08 7.57
N SER A 42 6.02 -8.06 7.56
CA SER A 42 6.35 -9.49 7.62
C SER A 42 7.09 -9.99 6.39
N HIS A 43 6.94 -9.33 5.23
CA HIS A 43 7.66 -9.62 4.00
C HIS A 43 8.97 -8.83 3.97
N GLY A 44 9.99 -9.39 4.61
CA GLY A 44 11.31 -8.78 4.78
C GLY A 44 11.73 -8.61 6.25
N ASP A 45 10.83 -8.97 7.19
CA ASP A 45 11.06 -8.97 8.65
C ASP A 45 11.60 -7.63 9.18
N PHE A 46 11.06 -6.51 8.64
CA PHE A 46 11.40 -5.16 9.11
C PHE A 46 10.42 -4.71 10.19
N ASP A 47 10.47 -5.37 11.35
CA ASP A 47 9.63 -4.99 12.48
C ASP A 47 10.11 -3.69 13.14
N ALA A 48 9.24 -3.11 13.99
CA ALA A 48 9.49 -1.88 14.70
C ALA A 48 10.73 -1.97 15.61
N GLY A 49 11.90 -1.81 14.99
CA GLY A 49 13.08 -1.35 15.68
C GLY A 49 12.96 0.13 16.05
N ASP A 50 14.06 0.78 16.33
CA ASP A 50 14.08 2.24 16.40
C ASP A 50 13.61 2.79 15.03
N PRO A 51 12.52 3.58 14.96
CA PRO A 51 12.01 4.12 13.70
C PRO A 51 13.02 4.97 12.93
N PHE A 52 14.10 5.41 13.58
CA PHE A 52 15.22 6.07 12.93
C PHE A 52 16.26 5.09 12.37
N GLU A 53 16.24 3.82 12.79
CA GLU A 53 17.13 2.77 12.31
C GLU A 53 16.48 1.86 11.25
N VAL A 54 15.16 1.93 11.08
CA VAL A 54 14.40 1.11 10.11
C VAL A 54 13.53 2.02 9.24
N PRO A 55 14.09 2.70 8.24
CA PRO A 55 13.35 3.59 7.34
C PRO A 55 12.14 2.93 6.69
N LEU A 56 12.24 1.65 6.31
CA LEU A 56 11.13 0.88 5.70
C LEU A 56 9.86 0.89 6.54
N TYR A 57 9.99 0.80 7.87
CA TYR A 57 8.84 0.73 8.77
C TYR A 57 8.06 2.05 8.85
N THR A 58 8.75 3.17 8.64
CA THR A 58 8.17 4.52 8.77
C THR A 58 8.03 5.26 7.44
N ASP A 59 8.40 4.62 6.31
CA ASP A 59 8.29 5.24 5.00
C ASP A 59 6.83 5.64 4.71
N ALA A 60 6.60 6.95 4.59
CA ALA A 60 5.27 7.49 4.38
C ALA A 60 4.65 7.08 3.02
N HIS A 61 5.47 6.72 2.03
CA HIS A 61 4.97 6.16 0.78
C HIS A 61 4.32 4.80 0.97
N ASN A 62 4.86 3.97 1.89
CA ASN A 62 4.33 2.64 2.20
C ASN A 62 3.12 2.66 3.16
N LEU A 63 2.83 3.79 3.81
CA LEU A 63 1.80 3.87 4.85
C LEU A 63 0.51 4.48 4.31
N LYS A 64 -0.61 3.80 4.52
CA LYS A 64 -1.96 4.31 4.21
C LYS A 64 -2.88 4.19 5.43
N PRO A 65 -3.82 5.12 5.63
CA PRO A 65 -4.88 4.92 6.62
C PRO A 65 -5.84 3.83 6.14
N VAL A 66 -6.23 2.96 7.06
CA VAL A 66 -7.10 1.82 6.77
C VAL A 66 -8.01 1.52 7.96
N ASP A 67 -9.21 0.96 7.71
CA ASP A 67 -10.03 0.35 8.76
C ASP A 67 -9.24 -0.77 9.45
N HIS A 68 -9.26 -0.78 10.77
CA HIS A 68 -8.53 -1.80 11.54
C HIS A 68 -8.93 -3.24 11.16
N SER A 69 -10.23 -3.47 10.94
CA SER A 69 -10.77 -4.77 10.51
C SER A 69 -10.27 -5.16 9.12
N MET A 70 -10.24 -4.22 8.18
CA MET A 70 -9.73 -4.45 6.83
C MET A 70 -8.23 -4.71 6.81
N ASN A 71 -7.46 -3.98 7.62
CA ASN A 71 -6.04 -4.23 7.79
C ASN A 71 -5.76 -5.64 8.31
N THR A 72 -6.47 -6.05 9.37
CA THR A 72 -6.37 -7.41 9.91
C THR A 72 -6.77 -8.47 8.89
N PHE A 73 -7.80 -8.22 8.11
CA PHE A 73 -8.29 -9.15 7.09
C PHE A 73 -7.31 -9.28 5.91
N ARG A 74 -6.76 -8.16 5.44
CA ARG A 74 -5.73 -8.16 4.40
C ARG A 74 -4.48 -8.91 4.89
N GLY A 75 -4.02 -8.63 6.11
CA GLY A 75 -2.86 -9.29 6.70
C GLY A 75 -1.60 -9.10 5.85
N GLU A 76 -0.95 -10.22 5.51
CA GLU A 76 0.23 -10.28 4.65
C GLU A 76 -0.02 -10.88 3.26
N LYS A 77 -1.28 -10.93 2.81
CA LYS A 77 -1.63 -11.50 1.50
C LYS A 77 -0.98 -10.73 0.35
N ASP A 78 -0.62 -11.47 -0.69
CA ASP A 78 -0.22 -10.88 -1.96
C ASP A 78 -1.36 -10.11 -2.62
N PHE A 79 -1.05 -9.22 -3.54
CA PHE A 79 -2.03 -8.49 -4.34
C PHE A 79 -2.26 -9.20 -5.68
N ASP A 80 -3.52 -9.57 -5.94
CA ASP A 80 -3.93 -10.21 -7.20
C ASP A 80 -5.43 -10.06 -7.42
N ASN A 81 -5.87 -10.23 -8.66
CA ASN A 81 -7.27 -10.17 -9.05
C ASN A 81 -8.07 -11.38 -8.52
N GLY A 82 -9.34 -11.15 -8.17
CA GLY A 82 -10.35 -12.18 -7.92
C GLY A 82 -10.53 -12.57 -6.46
N GLY A 83 -11.38 -13.57 -6.27
CA GLY A 83 -11.77 -14.06 -4.96
C GLY A 83 -13.24 -13.76 -4.62
N SER A 84 -13.55 -13.78 -3.33
CA SER A 84 -14.89 -13.46 -2.81
C SER A 84 -14.92 -12.06 -2.24
N VAL A 85 -16.08 -11.42 -2.27
CA VAL A 85 -16.32 -10.09 -1.68
C VAL A 85 -15.92 -10.08 -0.21
N VAL A 86 -15.12 -9.09 0.16
CA VAL A 86 -14.70 -8.87 1.55
C VAL A 86 -15.77 -8.08 2.28
N LEU A 87 -16.08 -8.51 3.51
CA LEU A 87 -16.98 -7.80 4.41
C LEU A 87 -16.20 -6.98 5.43
N ASN A 88 -16.56 -5.71 5.59
CA ASN A 88 -16.17 -4.90 6.73
C ASN A 88 -17.34 -4.88 7.75
N GLY A 89 -17.23 -5.69 8.79
CA GLY A 89 -18.38 -6.02 9.63
C GLY A 89 -19.43 -6.80 8.82
N ASN A 90 -20.62 -6.20 8.65
CA ASN A 90 -21.73 -6.76 7.85
C ASN A 90 -21.92 -6.02 6.51
N VAL A 91 -21.02 -5.13 6.14
CA VAL A 91 -21.10 -4.32 4.92
C VAL A 91 -20.16 -4.90 3.86
N GLU A 92 -20.69 -5.17 2.68
CA GLU A 92 -19.88 -5.56 1.54
C GLU A 92 -18.97 -4.39 1.13
N THR A 93 -17.69 -4.69 0.95
CA THR A 93 -16.72 -3.76 0.37
C THR A 93 -16.62 -4.02 -1.14
N MET A 94 -15.93 -3.13 -1.85
CA MET A 94 -15.57 -3.36 -3.25
C MET A 94 -14.27 -4.19 -3.39
N CYS A 95 -13.71 -4.67 -2.27
CA CYS A 95 -12.52 -5.50 -2.27
C CYS A 95 -12.88 -6.98 -2.42
N LEU A 96 -12.00 -7.73 -3.08
CA LEU A 96 -12.11 -9.19 -3.19
C LEU A 96 -10.91 -9.85 -2.49
N SER A 97 -11.07 -11.12 -2.10
CA SER A 97 -9.95 -11.86 -1.51
C SER A 97 -10.11 -13.36 -1.67
N THR A 98 -8.97 -14.02 -1.83
CA THR A 98 -8.80 -15.46 -1.65
C THR A 98 -8.18 -15.75 -0.28
N SER A 99 -7.72 -16.99 -0.07
CA SER A 99 -6.91 -17.33 1.11
C SER A 99 -5.53 -16.68 1.10
N SER A 100 -5.00 -16.34 -0.07
CA SER A 100 -3.60 -15.92 -0.29
C SER A 100 -3.47 -14.54 -0.93
N THR A 101 -4.53 -14.03 -1.55
CA THR A 101 -4.51 -12.77 -2.30
C THR A 101 -5.57 -11.79 -1.83
N PHE A 102 -5.33 -10.53 -2.09
CA PHE A 102 -6.23 -9.43 -1.82
C PHE A 102 -6.30 -8.50 -3.04
N GLU A 103 -7.50 -8.23 -3.52
CA GLU A 103 -7.80 -7.27 -4.58
C GLU A 103 -8.46 -6.05 -3.94
N PRO A 104 -7.82 -4.87 -3.94
CA PRO A 104 -8.43 -3.64 -3.45
C PRO A 104 -9.52 -3.14 -4.42
N ARG A 105 -10.31 -2.16 -3.98
CA ARG A 105 -11.27 -1.47 -4.86
C ARG A 105 -10.55 -0.82 -6.05
N ASP A 106 -11.25 -0.68 -7.17
CA ASP A 106 -10.66 -0.25 -8.45
C ASP A 106 -9.96 1.11 -8.38
N GLU A 107 -10.51 2.06 -7.60
CA GLU A 107 -10.01 3.44 -7.50
C GLU A 107 -8.67 3.59 -6.76
N VAL A 108 -8.10 2.51 -6.26
CA VAL A 108 -6.79 2.53 -5.57
C VAL A 108 -5.85 1.43 -6.04
N LYS A 109 -6.22 0.69 -7.07
CA LYS A 109 -5.38 -0.37 -7.61
C LYS A 109 -4.03 0.17 -8.08
N GLY A 110 -4.05 1.24 -8.85
CA GLY A 110 -2.84 1.92 -9.30
C GLY A 110 -2.02 2.52 -8.16
N ASP A 111 -2.69 3.13 -7.16
CA ASP A 111 -2.01 3.63 -5.95
C ASP A 111 -1.22 2.51 -5.26
N ILE A 112 -1.86 1.35 -5.03
CA ILE A 112 -1.24 0.18 -4.40
C ILE A 112 -0.07 -0.32 -5.24
N ALA A 113 -0.26 -0.48 -6.55
CA ALA A 113 0.79 -0.91 -7.46
C ALA A 113 2.02 0.02 -7.38
N ARG A 114 1.83 1.32 -7.51
CA ARG A 114 2.92 2.31 -7.45
C ARG A 114 3.61 2.37 -6.09
N ILE A 115 2.91 2.05 -5.01
CA ILE A 115 3.53 1.91 -3.68
C ILE A 115 4.46 0.69 -3.65
N ILE A 116 4.00 -0.47 -4.13
CA ILE A 116 4.81 -1.69 -4.15
C ILE A 116 6.05 -1.51 -5.04
N LEU A 117 5.87 -0.97 -6.25
CA LEU A 117 6.98 -0.71 -7.17
C LEU A 117 7.98 0.32 -6.62
N TYR A 118 7.49 1.34 -5.88
CA TYR A 118 8.36 2.26 -5.17
C TYR A 118 9.20 1.56 -4.10
N MET A 119 8.60 0.67 -3.32
CA MET A 119 9.31 -0.06 -2.27
C MET A 119 10.44 -0.92 -2.85
N ASP A 120 10.24 -1.55 -4.01
CA ASP A 120 11.27 -2.30 -4.74
C ASP A 120 12.47 -1.40 -5.10
N VAL A 121 12.25 -0.32 -5.85
CA VAL A 121 13.35 0.55 -6.30
C VAL A 121 13.99 1.37 -5.19
N ARG A 122 13.29 1.56 -4.08
CA ARG A 122 13.82 2.31 -2.93
C ARG A 122 14.67 1.45 -2.00
N TYR A 123 14.37 0.15 -1.91
CA TYR A 123 14.97 -0.77 -0.95
C TYR A 123 15.61 -1.98 -1.66
N GLU A 124 16.75 -1.73 -2.28
CA GLU A 124 17.52 -2.70 -3.08
C GLU A 124 18.52 -3.53 -2.26
N GLY A 125 18.39 -3.59 -0.94
CA GLY A 125 19.27 -4.40 -0.08
C GLY A 125 20.60 -3.75 0.32
N GLY A 126 20.67 -2.41 0.31
CA GLY A 126 21.80 -1.64 0.85
C GLY A 126 21.67 -1.38 2.35
N ASN A 127 22.79 -1.04 3.03
CA ASN A 127 22.80 -0.54 4.42
C ASN A 127 22.09 -1.42 5.47
N ASN A 128 22.16 -2.73 5.34
CA ASN A 128 21.44 -3.72 6.17
C ASN A 128 19.91 -3.73 5.99
N GLU A 129 19.39 -3.12 4.95
CA GLU A 129 17.98 -3.21 4.58
C GLU A 129 17.73 -4.47 3.73
N PRO A 130 16.54 -5.11 3.80
CA PRO A 130 16.20 -6.19 2.90
C PRO A 130 16.11 -5.69 1.46
N ASN A 131 16.46 -6.56 0.50
CA ASN A 131 16.17 -6.33 -0.91
C ASN A 131 14.71 -6.71 -1.18
N LEU A 132 13.83 -5.72 -1.31
CA LEU A 132 12.41 -5.95 -1.55
C LEU A 132 12.18 -6.20 -3.05
N VAL A 133 11.56 -7.32 -3.40
CA VAL A 133 11.39 -7.73 -4.80
C VAL A 133 9.95 -8.17 -5.07
N PRO A 134 9.20 -7.50 -5.96
CA PRO A 134 7.93 -8.02 -6.44
C PRO A 134 8.15 -9.22 -7.37
N LEU A 135 7.35 -10.27 -7.20
CA LEU A 135 7.44 -11.49 -8.02
C LEU A 135 6.15 -11.73 -8.80
N ASP A 136 6.29 -12.38 -9.96
CA ASP A 136 5.14 -12.80 -10.75
C ASP A 136 4.61 -14.16 -10.25
N GLY A 137 4.09 -14.16 -9.04
CA GLY A 137 3.54 -15.34 -8.37
C GLY A 137 3.28 -15.11 -6.88
N LEU A 138 2.71 -16.11 -6.23
CA LEU A 138 2.44 -16.05 -4.78
C LEU A 138 3.74 -16.17 -3.98
N THR A 139 3.79 -15.42 -2.89
CA THR A 139 4.96 -15.34 -2.03
C THR A 139 4.72 -15.90 -0.63
N THR A 140 5.75 -15.98 0.17
CA THR A 140 5.67 -16.44 1.56
C THR A 140 6.58 -15.61 2.46
N TYR A 141 6.03 -15.09 3.55
CA TYR A 141 6.85 -14.45 4.57
C TYR A 141 7.75 -15.48 5.30
N PRO A 142 8.90 -15.08 5.83
CA PRO A 142 9.41 -13.71 5.92
C PRO A 142 10.26 -13.25 4.71
N ASN A 143 10.19 -13.96 3.57
CA ASN A 143 10.92 -13.52 2.39
C ASN A 143 10.57 -12.07 2.03
N PRO A 144 11.54 -11.23 1.62
CA PRO A 144 11.32 -9.85 1.21
C PRO A 144 10.74 -9.76 -0.21
N GLN A 145 9.60 -10.41 -0.42
CA GLN A 145 8.97 -10.60 -1.72
C GLN A 145 7.46 -10.40 -1.59
N ILE A 146 6.82 -9.85 -2.62
CA ILE A 146 5.37 -9.71 -2.71
C ILE A 146 4.91 -10.00 -4.15
N GLY A 147 3.74 -10.60 -4.32
CA GLY A 147 3.12 -10.85 -5.62
C GLY A 147 1.86 -10.00 -5.83
N VAL A 148 1.31 -9.97 -7.02
CA VAL A 148 1.74 -10.59 -8.27
C VAL A 148 2.18 -9.48 -9.20
N LEU A 149 3.41 -9.49 -9.69
CA LEU A 149 3.99 -8.36 -10.44
C LEU A 149 3.19 -8.02 -11.71
N SER A 150 2.79 -9.02 -12.50
CA SER A 150 2.00 -8.77 -13.72
C SER A 150 0.65 -8.10 -13.40
N THR A 151 0.00 -8.48 -12.30
CA THR A 151 -1.24 -7.84 -11.83
C THR A 151 -0.99 -6.39 -11.37
N LEU A 152 0.12 -6.14 -10.68
CA LEU A 152 0.47 -4.78 -10.25
C LEU A 152 0.75 -3.85 -11.45
N ILE A 153 1.40 -4.36 -12.50
CA ILE A 153 1.62 -3.60 -13.76
C ILE A 153 0.26 -3.30 -14.43
N GLU A 154 -0.61 -4.29 -14.56
CA GLU A 154 -1.97 -4.11 -15.08
C GLU A 154 -2.74 -3.03 -14.31
N TRP A 155 -2.70 -3.07 -12.98
CA TRP A 155 -3.37 -2.08 -12.13
C TRP A 155 -2.78 -0.67 -12.29
N HIS A 156 -1.47 -0.57 -12.43
CA HIS A 156 -0.82 0.71 -12.72
C HIS A 156 -1.33 1.36 -14.03
N GLU A 157 -1.52 0.54 -15.07
CA GLU A 157 -2.04 1.01 -16.37
C GLU A 157 -3.52 1.38 -16.30
N MET A 158 -4.34 0.59 -15.57
CA MET A 158 -5.79 0.79 -15.46
C MET A 158 -6.16 2.01 -14.63
N ASP A 159 -5.38 2.31 -13.59
CA ASP A 159 -5.62 3.38 -12.64
C ASP A 159 -4.40 4.33 -12.58
N PRO A 160 -4.29 5.26 -13.56
CA PRO A 160 -3.16 6.19 -13.63
C PRO A 160 -3.16 7.22 -12.49
N PRO A 161 -1.99 7.80 -12.13
CA PRO A 161 -1.88 8.76 -11.05
C PRO A 161 -2.87 9.91 -11.16
N ASP A 162 -3.67 10.11 -10.14
CA ASP A 162 -4.69 11.15 -10.06
C ASP A 162 -4.22 12.40 -9.28
N GLY A 163 -5.09 13.37 -9.09
CA GLY A 163 -4.79 14.61 -8.35
C GLY A 163 -4.63 14.38 -6.85
N PHE A 164 -5.26 13.36 -6.28
CA PHE A 164 -5.13 13.01 -4.85
C PHE A 164 -3.75 12.39 -4.58
N GLU A 165 -3.36 11.44 -5.41
CA GLU A 165 -2.08 10.76 -5.30
C GLU A 165 -0.90 11.72 -5.54
N ARG A 166 -0.98 12.60 -6.56
CA ARG A 166 0.04 13.64 -6.81
C ARG A 166 0.21 14.59 -5.63
N ARG A 167 -0.89 15.07 -5.06
CA ARG A 167 -0.85 15.94 -3.87
C ARG A 167 -0.24 15.20 -2.66
N ARG A 168 -0.58 13.93 -2.48
CA ARG A 168 0.02 13.09 -1.44
C ARG A 168 1.55 12.98 -1.61
N ASN A 169 2.01 12.77 -2.84
CA ASN A 169 3.43 12.71 -3.19
C ASN A 169 4.15 14.04 -2.86
N ASP A 170 3.51 15.18 -3.15
CA ASP A 170 4.04 16.51 -2.80
C ASP A 170 4.19 16.68 -1.28
N VAL A 171 3.16 16.31 -0.51
CA VAL A 171 3.17 16.42 0.96
C VAL A 171 4.21 15.50 1.58
N ILE A 172 4.36 14.27 1.09
CA ILE A 172 5.41 13.36 1.58
C ILE A 172 6.80 13.95 1.29
N TYR A 173 7.01 14.54 0.12
CA TYR A 173 8.26 15.21 -0.20
C TYR A 173 8.59 16.35 0.78
N GLU A 174 7.61 17.14 1.20
CA GLU A 174 7.81 18.22 2.18
C GLU A 174 8.31 17.70 3.54
N TRP A 175 7.89 16.50 3.95
CA TRP A 175 8.19 15.92 5.27
C TRP A 175 9.34 14.92 5.26
N GLN A 176 9.40 14.06 4.24
CA GLN A 176 10.35 12.94 4.15
C GLN A 176 11.51 13.24 3.20
N GLY A 177 11.35 14.17 2.25
CA GLY A 177 12.40 14.65 1.36
C GLY A 177 12.63 13.80 0.11
N ASN A 178 11.79 12.78 -0.14
CA ASN A 178 11.82 11.97 -1.36
C ASN A 178 10.44 11.83 -1.99
N ARG A 179 10.39 11.36 -3.22
CA ARG A 179 9.17 11.21 -4.02
C ARG A 179 9.04 9.80 -4.55
N ASN A 180 7.81 9.34 -4.77
CA ASN A 180 7.57 8.15 -5.55
C ASN A 180 7.69 8.52 -7.06
N PRO A 181 8.70 7.99 -7.78
CA PRO A 181 8.92 8.35 -9.18
C PRO A 181 7.81 7.85 -10.10
N PHE A 182 7.12 6.78 -9.76
CA PHE A 182 6.03 6.22 -10.57
C PHE A 182 4.74 7.05 -10.54
N ILE A 183 4.65 8.03 -9.62
CA ILE A 183 3.58 9.03 -9.61
C ILE A 183 3.95 10.22 -10.51
N ASP A 184 5.23 10.64 -10.48
CA ASP A 184 5.72 11.77 -11.27
C ASP A 184 5.93 11.40 -12.74
N TYR A 185 6.42 10.18 -13.00
CA TYR A 185 6.79 9.64 -14.30
C TYR A 185 6.25 8.20 -14.42
N PRO A 186 4.94 8.01 -14.60
CA PRO A 186 4.32 6.69 -14.62
C PRO A 186 4.91 5.76 -15.69
N GLU A 187 5.41 6.31 -16.79
CA GLU A 187 6.10 5.58 -17.86
C GLU A 187 7.36 4.84 -17.40
N PHE A 188 7.91 5.14 -16.22
CA PHE A 188 9.07 4.42 -15.69
C PHE A 188 8.75 2.96 -15.34
N VAL A 189 7.48 2.63 -15.09
CA VAL A 189 7.05 1.24 -14.88
C VAL A 189 7.37 0.41 -16.12
N ASP A 190 7.03 0.89 -17.30
CA ASP A 190 7.31 0.20 -18.56
C ASP A 190 8.81 -0.01 -18.79
N TYR A 191 9.62 1.01 -18.50
CA TYR A 191 11.06 0.91 -18.68
C TYR A 191 11.78 -0.05 -17.71
N ILE A 192 11.19 -0.31 -16.55
CA ILE A 192 11.82 -1.12 -15.51
C ILE A 192 11.30 -2.55 -15.52
N TYR A 193 10.00 -2.75 -15.78
CA TYR A 193 9.34 -4.04 -15.56
C TYR A 193 8.81 -4.71 -16.84
N ASN A 194 8.73 -3.98 -17.97
CA ASN A 194 8.28 -4.51 -19.27
C ASN A 194 9.46 -4.64 -20.26
N ASP A 195 10.63 -5.14 -19.80
CA ASP A 195 11.71 -5.50 -20.72
C ASP A 195 11.26 -6.68 -21.60
N ASP A 196 11.23 -6.43 -22.94
CA ASP A 196 11.07 -7.42 -24.02
C ASP A 196 12.27 -8.39 -24.13
#